data_a2d13f080b47e8fd597e544594defcc1
#
_entry.id   a2d13f080b47e8fd597e544594defcc1
#
_cell.length_a   1.000
_cell.length_b   1.000
_cell.length_c   1.000
_cell.angle_alpha   90.00
_cell.angle_beta   90.00
_cell.angle_gamma   90.00
#
_symmetry.space_group_name_H-M   'P 1'
#
loop_
_entity.id
_entity.type
_entity.pdbx_description
1 polymer ?
#
loop_
_entity_poly.entity_id
_entity_poly.type
_entity_poly.pdbx_seq_one_letter_code
_entity_poly.pdbx_strand_id
1 'polypeptide(L)'
;MKLGRKILLMLLAIFATTVVAAGIYLTTTYNYATGELSKTFRASKATSGNSKAIQQTKPITILLMGVDTGSKERKETWEGNSDTMILVTVNPKTKKTTMTSLERDLLTDIEGSGEAKLNSAYAEGGADLAI
;
A
#
# COMPACT_ATOMS: atom_id res chain seq x y z
N MET A 1 55.28 14.05 -17.96
CA MET A 1 54.63 13.52 -16.75
C MET A 1 55.22 12.15 -16.43
N LYS A 2 55.64 11.89 -15.17
CA LYS A 2 56.16 10.56 -14.76
C LYS A 2 55.05 9.49 -14.89
N LEU A 3 55.40 8.31 -15.35
CA LEU A 3 54.48 7.19 -15.61
C LEU A 3 53.52 6.94 -14.43
N GLY A 4 54.02 6.97 -13.21
CA GLY A 4 53.21 6.78 -12.00
C GLY A 4 52.08 7.80 -11.81
N ARG A 5 52.30 9.07 -12.24
CA ARG A 5 51.24 10.09 -12.15
C ARG A 5 50.14 9.87 -13.15
N LYS A 6 50.44 9.31 -14.35
CA LYS A 6 49.43 8.93 -15.35
C LYS A 6 48.58 7.75 -14.84
N ILE A 7 49.20 6.74 -14.25
CA ILE A 7 48.51 5.58 -13.66
C ILE A 7 47.59 6.02 -12.52
N LEU A 8 48.09 6.88 -11.62
CA LEU A 8 47.30 7.41 -10.51
C LEU A 8 46.06 8.18 -10.99
N LEU A 9 46.22 9.03 -12.04
CA LEU A 9 45.10 9.77 -12.62
C LEU A 9 44.07 8.86 -13.28
N MET A 10 44.52 7.78 -13.96
CA MET A 10 43.58 6.78 -14.53
C MET A 10 42.82 6.06 -13.44
N LEU A 11 43.46 5.62 -12.36
CA LEU A 11 42.77 4.95 -11.24
C LEU A 11 41.77 5.89 -10.55
N LEU A 12 42.14 7.16 -10.36
CA LEU A 12 41.22 8.17 -9.82
C LEU A 12 40.00 8.40 -10.74
N ALA A 13 40.22 8.44 -12.04
CA ALA A 13 39.15 8.61 -13.00
C ALA A 13 38.16 7.39 -12.97
N ILE A 14 38.72 6.17 -12.94
CA ILE A 14 37.90 4.94 -12.84
C ILE A 14 37.14 4.94 -11.52
N PHE A 15 37.77 5.28 -10.42
CA PHE A 15 37.12 5.35 -9.12
C PHE A 15 35.99 6.39 -9.10
N ALA A 16 36.24 7.60 -9.64
CA ALA A 16 35.25 8.64 -9.71
C ALA A 16 34.02 8.22 -10.57
N THR A 17 34.27 7.59 -11.73
CA THR A 17 33.18 7.13 -12.60
C THR A 17 32.36 6.01 -11.95
N THR A 18 32.98 5.07 -11.24
CA THR A 18 32.27 4.02 -10.50
C THR A 18 31.42 4.58 -9.36
N VAL A 19 31.92 5.55 -8.62
CA VAL A 19 31.14 6.20 -7.54
C VAL A 19 29.93 6.94 -8.11
N VAL A 20 30.11 7.69 -9.22
CA VAL A 20 29.00 8.38 -9.89
C VAL A 20 27.96 7.38 -10.41
N ALA A 21 28.40 6.33 -11.08
CA ALA A 21 27.49 5.28 -11.60
C ALA A 21 26.71 4.58 -10.46
N ALA A 22 27.38 4.25 -9.36
CA ALA A 22 26.73 3.67 -8.18
C ALA A 22 25.71 4.65 -7.56
N GLY A 23 26.05 5.94 -7.46
CA GLY A 23 25.13 6.97 -6.97
C GLY A 23 23.88 7.11 -7.83
N ILE A 24 24.03 7.14 -9.15
CA ILE A 24 22.88 7.17 -10.09
C ILE A 24 22.02 5.91 -9.95
N TYR A 25 22.64 4.73 -9.88
CA TYR A 25 21.93 3.47 -9.73
C TYR A 25 21.12 3.42 -8.45
N LEU A 26 21.71 3.80 -7.32
CA LEU A 26 21.04 3.82 -6.03
C LEU A 26 19.88 4.82 -5.98
N THR A 27 20.05 6.02 -6.53
CA THR A 27 18.98 7.03 -6.55
C THR A 27 17.84 6.64 -7.47
N THR A 28 18.12 6.07 -8.65
CA THR A 28 17.06 5.61 -9.56
C THR A 28 16.30 4.44 -8.97
N THR A 29 16.99 3.47 -8.36
CA THR A 29 16.32 2.31 -7.71
C THR A 29 15.48 2.76 -6.51
N TYR A 30 16.00 3.68 -5.69
CA TYR A 30 15.25 4.24 -4.56
C TYR A 30 14.00 4.98 -5.02
N ASN A 31 14.11 5.86 -6.02
CA ASN A 31 12.98 6.61 -6.55
C ASN A 31 11.95 5.71 -7.23
N TYR A 32 12.39 4.65 -7.93
CA TYR A 32 11.50 3.66 -8.51
C TYR A 32 10.72 2.91 -7.42
N ALA A 33 11.40 2.39 -6.41
CA ALA A 33 10.78 1.65 -5.32
C ALA A 33 9.80 2.51 -4.52
N THR A 34 10.17 3.75 -4.17
CA THR A 34 9.28 4.67 -3.43
C THR A 34 8.11 5.14 -4.30
N GLY A 35 8.32 5.34 -5.59
CA GLY A 35 7.26 5.72 -6.53
C GLY A 35 6.20 4.64 -6.68
N GLU A 36 6.59 3.37 -6.81
CA GLU A 36 5.64 2.26 -6.91
C GLU A 36 4.90 2.01 -5.58
N LEU A 37 5.60 2.11 -4.44
CA LEU A 37 4.96 2.00 -3.12
C LEU A 37 3.94 3.12 -2.88
N SER A 38 4.22 4.34 -3.30
CA SER A 38 3.27 5.46 -3.12
C SER A 38 2.03 5.35 -4.01
N LYS A 39 2.12 4.68 -5.16
CA LYS A 39 0.96 4.42 -6.03
C LYS A 39 -0.03 3.40 -5.45
N THR A 40 0.48 2.46 -4.63
CA THR A 40 -0.36 1.44 -3.98
C THR A 40 -1.06 1.96 -2.73
N PHE A 41 -0.59 3.07 -2.16
CA PHE A 41 -1.19 3.66 -0.97
C PHE A 41 -2.21 4.73 -1.34
N ARG A 42 -3.49 4.45 -1.08
CA ARG A 42 -4.57 5.45 -1.09
C ARG A 42 -5.01 5.69 0.35
N ALA A 43 -4.89 6.93 0.82
CA ALA A 43 -5.41 7.30 2.13
C ALA A 43 -6.94 7.33 2.06
N SER A 44 -7.61 6.46 2.81
CA SER A 44 -9.05 6.52 3.05
C SER A 44 -9.38 7.58 4.10
N LYS A 45 -10.59 8.14 4.07
CA LYS A 45 -11.10 9.07 5.09
C LYS A 45 -11.04 8.46 6.50
N ALA A 46 -11.25 7.16 6.63
CA ALA A 46 -11.17 6.43 7.89
C ALA A 46 -9.73 6.34 8.46
N THR A 47 -8.70 6.57 7.63
CA THR A 47 -7.29 6.42 8.03
C THR A 47 -6.75 7.63 8.80
N SER A 48 -7.39 8.77 8.73
CA SER A 48 -6.88 10.04 9.28
C SER A 48 -6.68 10.08 10.81
N GLY A 49 -7.31 9.17 11.56
CA GLY A 49 -7.18 9.05 13.01
C GLY A 49 -6.18 7.99 13.52
N ASN A 50 -5.76 7.07 12.66
CA ASN A 50 -5.06 5.85 13.09
C ASN A 50 -3.65 6.10 13.62
N SER A 51 -2.92 7.09 13.10
CA SER A 51 -1.58 7.43 13.60
C SER A 51 -1.59 7.85 15.08
N LYS A 52 -2.62 8.61 15.50
CA LYS A 52 -2.80 8.98 16.91
C LYS A 52 -3.21 7.78 17.77
N ALA A 53 -4.03 6.88 17.24
CA ALA A 53 -4.44 5.66 17.94
C ALA A 53 -3.26 4.73 18.20
N ILE A 54 -2.36 4.56 17.22
CA ILE A 54 -1.12 3.78 17.37
C ILE A 54 -0.23 4.37 18.47
N GLN A 55 0.01 5.68 18.44
CA GLN A 55 0.83 6.37 19.45
C GLN A 55 0.23 6.28 20.87
N GLN A 56 -1.09 6.27 20.98
CA GLN A 56 -1.80 6.19 22.26
C GLN A 56 -2.04 4.76 22.75
N THR A 57 -1.51 3.75 22.07
CA THR A 57 -1.70 2.33 22.40
C THR A 57 -3.19 1.97 22.50
N LYS A 58 -4.03 2.57 21.66
CA LYS A 58 -5.47 2.26 21.57
C LYS A 58 -5.72 1.06 20.66
N PRO A 59 -6.83 0.35 20.84
CA PRO A 59 -7.24 -0.68 19.88
C PRO A 59 -7.37 -0.11 18.48
N ILE A 60 -6.90 -0.88 17.49
CA ILE A 60 -6.98 -0.54 16.09
C ILE A 60 -7.72 -1.65 15.37
N THR A 61 -8.66 -1.28 14.51
CA THR A 61 -9.37 -2.20 13.64
C THR A 61 -8.95 -1.96 12.19
N ILE A 62 -8.60 -3.03 11.49
CA ILE A 62 -8.13 -3.03 10.10
C ILE A 62 -9.09 -3.92 9.31
N LEU A 63 -9.65 -3.40 8.23
CA LEU A 63 -10.38 -4.19 7.26
C LEU A 63 -9.41 -4.67 6.18
N LEU A 64 -9.26 -5.98 6.05
CA LEU A 64 -8.53 -6.63 4.96
C LEU A 64 -9.54 -7.08 3.91
N MET A 65 -9.32 -6.65 2.68
CA MET A 65 -10.19 -7.00 1.56
C MET A 65 -9.39 -7.67 0.46
N GLY A 66 -9.88 -8.81 -0.03
CA GLY A 66 -9.43 -9.42 -1.28
C GLY A 66 -10.36 -8.96 -2.41
N VAL A 67 -9.83 -8.15 -3.31
CA VAL A 67 -10.61 -7.58 -4.41
C VAL A 67 -10.26 -8.30 -5.71
N ASP A 68 -11.27 -8.81 -6.41
CA ASP A 68 -11.09 -9.32 -7.77
C ASP A 68 -11.10 -8.15 -8.75
N THR A 69 -9.92 -7.76 -9.20
CA THR A 69 -9.76 -6.73 -10.23
C THR A 69 -9.98 -7.25 -11.65
N GLY A 70 -10.23 -8.56 -11.78
CA GLY A 70 -10.54 -9.22 -13.05
C GLY A 70 -9.40 -9.24 -14.06
N SER A 71 -9.77 -9.57 -15.31
CA SER A 71 -8.83 -9.65 -16.44
C SER A 71 -8.41 -8.27 -16.95
N LYS A 72 -7.37 -8.24 -17.81
CA LYS A 72 -6.84 -7.03 -18.47
C LYS A 72 -7.87 -6.21 -19.28
N GLU A 73 -9.08 -6.73 -19.43
CA GLU A 73 -10.18 -6.10 -20.19
C GLU A 73 -10.98 -5.11 -19.31
N ARG A 74 -10.87 -5.18 -18.00
CA ARG A 74 -11.47 -4.19 -17.10
C ARG A 74 -10.56 -2.97 -17.03
N LYS A 75 -11.04 -1.85 -17.53
CA LYS A 75 -10.26 -0.60 -17.70
C LYS A 75 -9.94 0.12 -16.38
N GLU A 76 -10.62 -0.21 -15.28
CA GLU A 76 -10.48 0.47 -13.98
C GLU A 76 -10.18 -0.54 -12.87
N THR A 77 -9.19 -0.22 -12.03
CA THR A 77 -8.65 -1.11 -10.99
C THR A 77 -9.56 -1.28 -9.76
N TRP A 78 -10.73 -0.68 -9.73
CA TRP A 78 -11.66 -0.69 -8.60
C TRP A 78 -13.07 -1.17 -8.92
N GLU A 79 -13.32 -1.59 -10.15
CA GLU A 79 -14.61 -2.16 -10.56
C GLU A 79 -14.86 -3.60 -10.06
N GLY A 80 -13.95 -4.14 -9.23
CA GLY A 80 -14.06 -5.49 -8.68
C GLY A 80 -14.81 -5.54 -7.36
N ASN A 81 -15.59 -6.59 -7.14
CA ASN A 81 -16.19 -6.87 -5.85
C ASN A 81 -15.13 -7.33 -4.83
N SER A 82 -15.38 -7.09 -3.55
CA SER A 82 -14.56 -7.63 -2.48
C SER A 82 -15.06 -9.03 -2.10
N ASP A 83 -14.40 -10.07 -2.63
CA ASP A 83 -14.82 -11.46 -2.41
C ASP A 83 -14.40 -12.03 -1.05
N THR A 84 -13.42 -11.42 -0.42
CA THR A 84 -12.93 -11.79 0.92
C THR A 84 -12.81 -10.56 1.78
N MET A 85 -13.44 -10.57 2.94
CA MET A 85 -13.39 -9.47 3.91
C MET A 85 -13.10 -10.01 5.30
N ILE A 86 -12.05 -9.52 5.93
CA ILE A 86 -11.63 -9.94 7.27
C ILE A 86 -11.37 -8.68 8.11
N LEU A 87 -12.09 -8.58 9.22
CA LEU A 87 -11.88 -7.53 10.21
C LEU A 87 -10.86 -8.01 11.22
N VAL A 88 -9.74 -7.31 11.33
CA VAL A 88 -8.67 -7.59 12.29
C VAL A 88 -8.64 -6.49 13.33
N THR A 89 -8.94 -6.83 14.57
CA THR A 89 -8.85 -5.89 15.70
C THR A 89 -7.65 -6.24 16.57
N VAL A 90 -6.71 -5.32 16.69
CA VAL A 90 -5.53 -5.43 17.53
C VAL A 90 -5.71 -4.58 18.78
N ASN A 91 -5.68 -5.20 19.96
CA ASN A 91 -5.74 -4.48 21.23
C ASN A 91 -4.41 -4.63 21.97
N PRO A 92 -3.54 -3.61 21.93
CA PRO A 92 -2.22 -3.68 22.56
C PRO A 92 -2.29 -3.71 24.09
N LYS A 93 -3.34 -3.17 24.71
CA LYS A 93 -3.52 -3.19 26.17
C LYS A 93 -3.78 -4.60 26.70
N THR A 94 -4.63 -5.34 26.01
CA THR A 94 -4.97 -6.72 26.39
C THR A 94 -4.07 -7.75 25.72
N LYS A 95 -3.17 -7.32 24.80
CA LYS A 95 -2.30 -8.17 23.97
C LYS A 95 -3.09 -9.22 23.19
N LYS A 96 -4.29 -8.86 22.74
CA LYS A 96 -5.18 -9.75 21.97
C LYS A 96 -5.37 -9.21 20.57
N THR A 97 -5.39 -10.13 19.61
CA THR A 97 -5.81 -9.89 18.24
C THR A 97 -7.02 -10.77 17.96
N THR A 98 -8.08 -10.16 17.45
CA THR A 98 -9.30 -10.85 17.02
C THR A 98 -9.43 -10.72 15.52
N MET A 99 -9.78 -11.81 14.86
CA MET A 99 -10.07 -11.85 13.42
C MET A 99 -11.50 -12.31 13.23
N THR A 100 -12.27 -11.57 12.45
CA THR A 100 -13.67 -11.88 12.12
C THR A 100 -13.82 -11.85 10.61
N SER A 101 -14.22 -12.95 10.01
CA SER A 101 -14.58 -13.00 8.59
C SER A 101 -15.97 -12.42 8.41
N LEU A 102 -16.14 -11.57 7.40
CA LEU A 102 -17.43 -11.03 6.99
C LEU A 102 -17.87 -11.77 5.73
N GLU A 103 -19.13 -12.18 5.71
CA GLU A 103 -19.68 -12.83 4.53
C GLU A 103 -19.93 -11.81 3.43
N ARG A 104 -19.42 -12.09 2.24
CA ARG A 104 -19.53 -11.19 1.07
C ARG A 104 -20.98 -10.94 0.63
N ASP A 105 -21.85 -11.93 0.83
CA ASP A 105 -23.26 -11.88 0.43
C ASP A 105 -24.18 -11.28 1.51
N LEU A 106 -23.61 -10.76 2.60
CA LEU A 106 -24.36 -10.09 3.65
C LEU A 106 -25.12 -8.90 3.07
N LEU A 107 -26.42 -8.87 3.25
CA LEU A 107 -27.26 -7.75 2.86
C LEU A 107 -27.03 -6.59 3.85
N THR A 108 -26.71 -5.43 3.33
CA THR A 108 -26.47 -4.21 4.12
C THR A 108 -26.99 -2.99 3.37
N ASP A 109 -27.25 -1.92 4.09
CA ASP A 109 -27.56 -0.63 3.50
C ASP A 109 -26.26 0.10 3.18
N ILE A 110 -26.02 0.38 1.90
CA ILE A 110 -24.83 1.05 1.39
C ILE A 110 -25.16 2.50 1.14
N GLU A 111 -24.41 3.41 1.74
CA GLU A 111 -24.63 4.84 1.62
C GLU A 111 -24.66 5.27 0.14
N GLY A 112 -25.79 5.83 -0.27
CA GLY A 112 -26.00 6.30 -1.65
C GLY A 112 -26.51 5.27 -2.65
N SER A 113 -26.49 3.96 -2.31
CA SER A 113 -26.90 2.85 -3.19
C SER A 113 -28.08 2.04 -2.64
N GLY A 114 -28.37 2.15 -1.33
CA GLY A 114 -29.44 1.41 -0.67
C GLY A 114 -29.06 -0.03 -0.32
N GLU A 115 -30.08 -0.90 -0.15
CA GLU A 115 -29.84 -2.30 0.23
C GLU A 115 -29.15 -3.09 -0.89
N ALA A 116 -27.94 -3.56 -0.62
CA ALA A 116 -27.15 -4.37 -1.54
C ALA A 116 -26.25 -5.36 -0.78
N LYS A 117 -25.56 -6.22 -1.51
CA LYS A 117 -24.57 -7.13 -0.91
C LYS A 117 -23.33 -6.36 -0.47
N LEU A 118 -22.80 -6.71 0.69
CA LEU A 118 -21.63 -6.04 1.26
C LEU A 118 -20.43 -6.00 0.29
N ASN A 119 -20.25 -7.05 -0.52
CA ASN A 119 -19.15 -7.10 -1.49
C ASN A 119 -19.23 -6.06 -2.60
N SER A 120 -20.43 -5.52 -2.91
CA SER A 120 -20.61 -4.50 -3.94
C SER A 120 -20.17 -3.11 -3.48
N ALA A 121 -20.08 -2.87 -2.17
CA ALA A 121 -19.68 -1.57 -1.64
C ALA A 121 -18.31 -1.11 -2.18
N TYR A 122 -17.36 -2.04 -2.32
CA TYR A 122 -16.04 -1.70 -2.87
C TYR A 122 -16.12 -1.34 -4.36
N ALA A 123 -16.93 -2.04 -5.15
CA ALA A 123 -17.13 -1.75 -6.57
C ALA A 123 -17.75 -0.38 -6.80
N GLU A 124 -18.63 0.07 -5.89
CA GLU A 124 -19.39 1.32 -6.01
C GLU A 124 -18.59 2.55 -5.52
N GLY A 125 -17.82 2.42 -4.45
CA GLY A 125 -17.11 3.57 -3.85
C GLY A 125 -15.73 3.26 -3.30
N GLY A 126 -15.17 2.11 -3.64
CA GLY A 126 -13.83 1.72 -3.19
C GLY A 126 -13.75 1.49 -1.69
N ALA A 127 -12.56 1.70 -1.12
CA ALA A 127 -12.33 1.49 0.30
C ALA A 127 -13.12 2.46 1.20
N ASP A 128 -13.43 3.65 0.71
CA ASP A 128 -14.16 4.67 1.51
C ASP A 128 -15.62 4.31 1.75
N LEU A 129 -16.24 3.56 0.85
CA LEU A 129 -17.62 3.11 1.00
C LEU A 129 -17.71 1.74 1.68
N ALA A 130 -16.65 0.93 1.61
CA ALA A 130 -16.58 -0.39 2.24
C ALA A 130 -16.22 -0.35 3.73
N ILE A 131 -15.82 0.81 4.28
CA ILE A 131 -15.44 1.02 5.69
C ILE A 131 -16.53 1.76 6.43
#